data_44f1494ff641bb18334cf636bf60f350
#
_entry.id   44f1494ff641bb18334cf636bf60f350
#
_cell.length_a   1.000
_cell.length_b   1.000
_cell.length_c   1.000
_cell.angle_alpha   90.00
_cell.angle_beta   90.00
_cell.angle_gamma   90.00
#
_symmetry.space_group_name_H-M   'P 1'
#
loop_
_entity.id
_entity.type
_entity.pdbx_description
1 polymer ?
#
loop_
_entity_poly.entity_id
_entity_poly.type
_entity_poly.pdbx_seq_one_letter_code
_entity_poly.pdbx_strand_id
1 'polypeptide(L)'
;MTSPGENLRINGDRLWESLLRINGDRLWESLMEMAQVGPGIAGGNNRQTLTDADKQGRELFQAWCEAAGLTMGVDKMGTMFMTRPGTDPDALPVYVGSHLDTQPTGGKYDGVLGVLAGLFVSTYLTSTQHDLSRREPSDQWRSALGEP
;
A
#
# COMPACT_ATOMS: atom_id res chain seq x y z
N MET A 1 -13.04 48.71 5.71
CA MET A 1 -13.05 47.95 4.43
C MET A 1 -11.76 47.15 4.39
N THR A 2 -11.78 45.94 4.89
CA THR A 2 -10.67 44.99 4.90
C THR A 2 -10.78 44.10 3.67
N SER A 3 -9.73 44.06 2.88
CA SER A 3 -9.61 43.29 1.64
C SER A 3 -9.66 41.78 1.90
N PRO A 4 -10.47 40.98 1.19
CA PRO A 4 -10.43 39.52 1.27
C PRO A 4 -9.43 38.99 0.25
N GLY A 5 -8.26 38.59 0.70
CA GLY A 5 -7.26 38.08 -0.23
C GLY A 5 -5.92 37.70 0.39
N GLU A 6 -5.88 37.26 1.64
CA GLU A 6 -4.71 36.52 2.09
C GLU A 6 -4.82 35.08 1.57
N ASN A 7 -4.20 34.87 0.41
CA ASN A 7 -3.89 33.55 -0.10
C ASN A 7 -3.10 32.79 0.97
N LEU A 8 -3.76 31.84 1.62
CA LEU A 8 -3.11 30.85 2.46
C LEU A 8 -2.17 30.03 1.56
N ARG A 9 -0.96 30.53 1.34
CA ARG A 9 0.12 29.72 0.75
C ARG A 9 0.47 28.66 1.79
N ILE A 10 -0.14 27.50 1.62
CA ILE A 10 0.25 26.29 2.35
C ILE A 10 1.68 26.01 1.91
N ASN A 11 2.64 26.20 2.81
CA ASN A 11 4.03 25.86 2.57
C ASN A 11 4.11 24.33 2.45
N GLY A 12 4.22 23.83 1.22
CA GLY A 12 4.24 22.41 0.90
C GLY A 12 5.30 21.63 1.71
N ASP A 13 6.43 22.24 2.01
CA ASP A 13 7.52 21.59 2.74
C ASP A 13 7.12 21.23 4.20
N ARG A 14 6.34 22.08 4.87
CA ARG A 14 5.84 21.78 6.23
C ARG A 14 4.72 20.75 6.25
N LEU A 15 3.97 20.59 5.16
CA LEU A 15 2.94 19.57 5.02
C LEU A 15 3.54 18.16 4.92
N TRP A 16 4.66 18.01 4.21
CA TRP A 16 5.35 16.72 4.09
C TRP A 16 5.95 16.28 5.43
N GLU A 17 6.47 17.18 6.23
CA GLU A 17 7.04 16.86 7.54
C GLU A 17 5.99 16.46 8.60
N SER A 18 4.75 16.94 8.47
CA SER A 18 3.70 16.67 9.46
C SER A 18 2.71 15.56 9.06
N LEU A 19 2.61 15.21 7.77
CA LEU A 19 1.49 14.44 7.23
C LEU A 19 1.78 12.98 6.88
N LEU A 20 3.04 12.54 6.81
CA LEU A 20 3.38 11.16 6.43
C LEU A 20 4.55 10.61 7.26
N ARG A 21 4.39 10.50 8.56
CA ARG A 21 5.31 9.68 9.36
C ARG A 21 4.85 8.22 9.33
N ILE A 22 5.26 7.52 8.29
CA ILE A 22 5.17 6.06 8.27
C ILE A 22 6.12 5.54 9.34
N ASN A 23 5.66 4.61 10.17
CA ASN A 23 6.51 3.91 11.11
C ASN A 23 7.45 2.97 10.31
N GLY A 24 8.65 3.48 10.02
CA GLY A 24 9.66 2.76 9.22
C GLY A 24 10.15 1.48 9.89
N ASP A 25 10.25 1.47 11.21
CA ASP A 25 10.68 0.28 11.97
C ASP A 25 9.66 -0.84 11.81
N ARG A 26 8.37 -0.53 11.95
CA ARG A 26 7.30 -1.51 11.74
C ARG A 26 7.26 -2.01 10.29
N LEU A 27 7.46 -1.14 9.30
CA LEU A 27 7.56 -1.56 7.90
C LEU A 27 8.74 -2.52 7.70
N TRP A 28 9.88 -2.19 8.28
CA TRP A 28 11.07 -3.03 8.22
C TRP A 28 10.85 -4.39 8.88
N GLU A 29 10.27 -4.43 10.07
CA GLU A 29 9.93 -5.66 10.77
C GLU A 29 9.00 -6.55 9.93
N SER A 30 7.95 -5.96 9.32
CA SER A 30 7.03 -6.70 8.44
C SER A 30 7.73 -7.23 7.18
N LEU A 31 8.66 -6.48 6.59
CA LEU A 31 9.48 -6.95 5.47
C LEU A 31 10.35 -8.13 5.90
N MET A 32 10.96 -8.07 7.07
CA MET A 32 11.82 -9.14 7.58
C MET A 32 11.01 -10.38 7.98
N GLU A 33 9.81 -10.22 8.51
CA GLU A 33 8.91 -11.33 8.80
C GLU A 33 8.46 -12.02 7.50
N MET A 34 8.01 -11.27 6.50
CA MET A 34 7.67 -11.84 5.18
C MET A 34 8.87 -12.53 4.53
N ALA A 35 10.08 -12.05 4.75
CA ALA A 35 11.30 -12.66 4.22
C ALA A 35 11.62 -14.04 4.84
N GLN A 36 11.01 -14.41 5.97
CA GLN A 36 11.12 -15.76 6.53
C GLN A 36 10.26 -16.77 5.77
N VAL A 37 9.29 -16.32 4.99
CA VAL A 37 8.41 -17.18 4.21
C VAL A 37 9.06 -17.44 2.84
N GLY A 38 9.39 -18.69 2.57
CA GLY A 38 10.10 -19.11 1.36
C GLY A 38 11.52 -18.54 1.28
N PRO A 39 12.40 -18.86 2.25
CA PRO A 39 13.78 -18.42 2.21
C PRO A 39 14.50 -18.96 0.97
N GLY A 40 15.29 -18.11 0.32
CA GLY A 40 16.08 -18.42 -0.86
C GLY A 40 17.59 -18.48 -0.55
N ILE A 41 18.37 -18.59 -1.60
CA ILE A 41 19.85 -18.60 -1.51
C ILE A 41 20.38 -17.19 -1.20
N ALA A 42 21.56 -17.11 -0.62
CA ALA A 42 22.26 -15.87 -0.31
C ALA A 42 21.42 -14.81 0.44
N GLY A 43 20.49 -15.28 1.27
CA GLY A 43 19.61 -14.40 2.05
C GLY A 43 18.46 -13.76 1.27
N GLY A 44 18.20 -14.19 0.05
CA GLY A 44 17.04 -13.81 -0.74
C GLY A 44 15.79 -14.63 -0.42
N ASN A 45 14.79 -14.57 -1.29
CA ASN A 45 13.54 -15.32 -1.20
C ASN A 45 13.29 -16.21 -2.41
N ASN A 46 12.58 -17.30 -2.19
CA ASN A 46 12.07 -18.22 -3.19
C ASN A 46 10.60 -18.56 -2.88
N ARG A 47 9.72 -17.59 -3.09
CA ARG A 47 8.27 -17.70 -2.87
C ARG A 47 7.55 -17.57 -4.21
N GLN A 48 7.71 -18.60 -5.03
CA GLN A 48 7.12 -18.60 -6.36
C GLN A 48 5.60 -18.78 -6.30
N THR A 49 4.88 -18.10 -7.18
CA THR A 49 3.43 -18.20 -7.32
C THR A 49 2.95 -19.64 -7.37
N LEU A 50 1.83 -19.94 -6.70
CA LEU A 50 1.18 -21.26 -6.60
C LEU A 50 1.99 -22.33 -5.85
N THR A 51 3.01 -21.95 -5.10
CA THR A 51 3.70 -22.85 -4.17
C THR A 51 3.13 -22.75 -2.75
N ASP A 52 3.49 -23.71 -1.88
CA ASP A 52 3.14 -23.63 -0.44
C ASP A 52 3.73 -22.37 0.23
N ALA A 53 4.91 -21.92 -0.21
CA ALA A 53 5.51 -20.70 0.28
C ALA A 53 4.69 -19.46 -0.15
N ASP A 54 4.20 -19.40 -1.39
CA ASP A 54 3.29 -18.34 -1.83
C ASP A 54 2.01 -18.34 -0.99
N LYS A 55 1.40 -19.51 -0.77
CA LYS A 55 0.22 -19.63 0.09
C LYS A 55 0.47 -19.05 1.48
N GLN A 56 1.57 -19.44 2.14
CA GLN A 56 1.94 -18.93 3.46
C GLN A 56 2.15 -17.41 3.46
N GLY A 57 2.82 -16.85 2.44
CA GLY A 57 2.99 -15.40 2.31
C GLY A 57 1.67 -14.65 2.14
N ARG A 58 0.76 -15.20 1.36
CA ARG A 58 -0.59 -14.65 1.16
C ARG A 58 -1.42 -14.70 2.43
N GLU A 59 -1.36 -15.81 3.18
CA GLU A 59 -2.04 -15.95 4.48
C GLU A 59 -1.50 -14.97 5.52
N LEU A 60 -0.18 -14.77 5.57
CA LEU A 60 0.45 -13.80 6.45
C LEU A 60 0.01 -12.36 6.11
N PHE A 61 0.04 -12.01 4.82
CA PHE A 61 -0.43 -10.70 4.37
C PHE A 61 -1.90 -10.48 4.69
N GLN A 62 -2.76 -11.48 4.46
CA GLN A 62 -4.17 -11.43 4.82
C GLN A 62 -4.36 -11.15 6.30
N ALA A 63 -3.66 -11.87 7.18
CA ALA A 63 -3.76 -11.69 8.62
C ALA A 63 -3.39 -10.25 9.04
N TRP A 64 -2.35 -9.65 8.46
CA TRP A 64 -2.00 -8.26 8.73
C TRP A 64 -3.07 -7.26 8.27
N CYS A 65 -3.67 -7.51 7.10
CA CYS A 65 -4.73 -6.65 6.57
C CYS A 65 -6.00 -6.73 7.41
N GLU A 66 -6.40 -7.93 7.81
CA GLU A 66 -7.56 -8.14 8.69
C GLU A 66 -7.34 -7.51 10.07
N ALA A 67 -6.14 -7.66 10.64
CA ALA A 67 -5.76 -6.99 11.89
C ALA A 67 -5.79 -5.45 11.78
N ALA A 68 -5.57 -4.93 10.57
CA ALA A 68 -5.69 -3.50 10.25
C ALA A 68 -7.14 -3.06 9.94
N GLY A 69 -8.12 -3.95 10.04
CA GLY A 69 -9.53 -3.66 9.79
C GLY A 69 -9.92 -3.57 8.32
N LEU A 70 -9.10 -4.15 7.42
CA LEU A 70 -9.42 -4.24 6.00
C LEU A 70 -10.23 -5.50 5.70
N THR A 71 -11.07 -5.45 4.68
CA THR A 71 -11.78 -6.62 4.16
C THR A 71 -11.06 -7.20 2.96
N MET A 72 -11.00 -8.53 2.87
CA MET A 72 -10.35 -9.21 1.76
C MET A 72 -11.35 -9.73 0.73
N GLY A 73 -11.00 -9.54 -0.55
CA GLY A 73 -11.58 -10.25 -1.68
C GLY A 73 -10.48 -10.94 -2.51
N VAL A 74 -10.83 -11.99 -3.20
CA VAL A 74 -9.94 -12.69 -4.15
C VAL A 74 -10.71 -12.91 -5.44
N ASP A 75 -10.13 -12.53 -6.57
CA ASP A 75 -10.76 -12.74 -7.87
C ASP A 75 -10.47 -14.14 -8.44
N LYS A 76 -11.01 -14.41 -9.64
CA LYS A 76 -10.83 -15.70 -10.32
C LYS A 76 -9.39 -15.97 -10.77
N MET A 77 -8.56 -14.95 -10.86
CA MET A 77 -7.14 -15.05 -11.19
C MET A 77 -6.28 -15.25 -9.94
N GLY A 78 -6.88 -15.16 -8.75
CA GLY A 78 -6.18 -15.25 -7.48
C GLY A 78 -5.62 -13.91 -7.00
N THR A 79 -5.94 -12.79 -7.62
CA THR A 79 -5.52 -11.46 -7.15
C THR A 79 -6.21 -11.14 -5.82
N MET A 80 -5.44 -10.75 -4.82
CA MET A 80 -5.95 -10.33 -3.52
C MET A 80 -6.26 -8.84 -3.53
N PHE A 81 -7.46 -8.47 -3.10
CA PHE A 81 -7.90 -7.09 -2.93
C PHE A 81 -8.20 -6.84 -1.45
N MET A 82 -7.44 -5.97 -0.84
CA MET A 82 -7.68 -5.50 0.51
C MET A 82 -8.33 -4.13 0.45
N THR A 83 -9.55 -4.06 0.93
CA THR A 83 -10.38 -2.87 0.77
C THR A 83 -10.67 -2.22 2.11
N ARG A 84 -10.54 -0.91 2.14
CA ARG A 84 -11.03 -0.03 3.19
C ARG A 84 -12.12 0.85 2.61
N PRO A 85 -13.32 0.95 3.23
CA PRO A 85 -14.32 1.91 2.78
C PRO A 85 -13.81 3.35 2.94
N GLY A 86 -14.08 4.20 1.96
CA GLY A 86 -13.88 5.64 2.04
C GLY A 86 -15.00 6.33 2.84
N THR A 87 -14.88 7.63 3.01
CA THR A 87 -15.90 8.49 3.63
C THR A 87 -17.02 8.86 2.65
N ASP A 88 -16.73 8.87 1.36
CA ASP A 88 -17.67 9.12 0.27
C ASP A 88 -17.94 7.81 -0.49
N PRO A 89 -19.17 7.26 -0.44
CA PRO A 89 -19.52 6.02 -1.12
C PRO A 89 -19.56 6.14 -2.65
N ASP A 90 -19.69 7.35 -3.17
CA ASP A 90 -19.78 7.63 -4.61
C ASP A 90 -18.40 7.94 -5.23
N ALA A 91 -17.37 8.10 -4.41
CA ALA A 91 -16.01 8.34 -4.90
C ALA A 91 -15.41 7.08 -5.53
N LEU A 92 -14.64 7.29 -6.60
CA LEU A 92 -13.87 6.21 -7.21
C LEU A 92 -12.79 5.69 -6.26
N PRO A 93 -12.53 4.37 -6.24
CA PRO A 93 -11.50 3.80 -5.38
C PRO A 93 -10.08 4.21 -5.84
N VAL A 94 -9.19 4.38 -4.87
CA VAL A 94 -7.75 4.54 -5.12
C VAL A 94 -7.09 3.19 -4.93
N TYR A 95 -6.34 2.73 -5.93
CA TYR A 95 -5.64 1.46 -5.89
C TYR A 95 -4.15 1.64 -5.65
N VAL A 96 -3.60 0.82 -4.78
CA VAL A 96 -2.15 0.65 -4.58
C VAL A 96 -1.88 -0.85 -4.63
N GLY A 97 -0.87 -1.26 -5.36
CA GLY A 97 -0.59 -2.69 -5.48
C GLY A 97 0.80 -3.00 -6.01
N SER A 98 1.18 -4.25 -5.83
CA SER A 98 2.39 -4.87 -6.32
C SER A 98 2.20 -6.39 -6.27
N HIS A 99 3.27 -7.17 -6.14
CA HIS A 99 3.21 -8.63 -6.03
C HIS A 99 3.88 -9.13 -4.74
N LEU A 100 3.41 -10.27 -4.22
CA LEU A 100 3.97 -10.93 -3.03
C LEU A 100 4.92 -12.09 -3.40
N ASP A 101 4.69 -12.70 -4.54
CA ASP A 101 5.55 -13.78 -5.04
C ASP A 101 6.95 -13.28 -5.39
N THR A 102 7.88 -14.21 -5.53
CA THR A 102 9.25 -13.92 -5.92
C THR A 102 9.71 -14.85 -7.02
N GLN A 103 10.78 -14.47 -7.70
CA GLN A 103 11.55 -15.39 -8.55
C GLN A 103 12.29 -16.42 -7.66
N PRO A 104 12.82 -17.54 -8.25
CA PRO A 104 13.56 -18.55 -7.50
C PRO A 104 14.75 -18.01 -6.69
N THR A 105 15.33 -16.90 -7.14
CA THR A 105 16.44 -16.19 -6.50
C THR A 105 16.13 -14.72 -6.29
N GLY A 106 14.88 -14.43 -5.86
CA GLY A 106 14.37 -13.07 -5.71
C GLY A 106 14.98 -12.34 -4.51
N GLY A 107 14.91 -11.01 -4.54
CA GLY A 107 15.24 -10.16 -3.41
C GLY A 107 14.10 -10.13 -2.37
N LYS A 108 14.44 -9.82 -1.10
CA LYS A 108 13.46 -9.74 -0.01
C LYS A 108 12.44 -8.61 -0.17
N TYR A 109 12.74 -7.62 -0.98
CA TYR A 109 11.96 -6.37 -1.08
C TYR A 109 11.22 -6.25 -2.41
N ASP A 110 11.63 -7.05 -3.40
CA ASP A 110 11.04 -7.03 -4.74
C ASP A 110 9.56 -7.41 -4.67
N GLY A 111 8.70 -6.52 -5.15
CA GLY A 111 7.24 -6.62 -5.04
C GLY A 111 6.69 -6.38 -3.63
N VAL A 112 7.22 -7.06 -2.64
CA VAL A 112 6.75 -7.04 -1.24
C VAL A 112 6.74 -5.63 -0.65
N LEU A 113 7.78 -4.82 -0.92
CA LEU A 113 7.83 -3.43 -0.45
C LEU A 113 6.63 -2.63 -0.95
N GLY A 114 6.25 -2.77 -2.23
CA GLY A 114 5.11 -2.05 -2.80
C GLY A 114 3.78 -2.46 -2.16
N VAL A 115 3.59 -3.77 -1.90
CA VAL A 115 2.39 -4.29 -1.23
C VAL A 115 2.30 -3.78 0.21
N LEU A 116 3.38 -3.89 0.98
CA LEU A 116 3.40 -3.46 2.38
C LEU A 116 3.31 -1.94 2.51
N ALA A 117 3.93 -1.17 1.62
CA ALA A 117 3.76 0.29 1.59
C ALA A 117 2.29 0.68 1.44
N GLY A 118 1.54 0.00 0.57
CA GLY A 118 0.09 0.20 0.43
C GLY A 118 -0.67 -0.08 1.73
N LEU A 119 -0.39 -1.19 2.41
CA LEU A 119 -0.97 -1.51 3.71
C LEU A 119 -0.65 -0.44 4.76
N PHE A 120 0.60 0.02 4.84
CA PHE A 120 1.03 1.02 5.81
C PHE A 120 0.41 2.40 5.56
N VAL A 121 0.30 2.83 4.31
CA VAL A 121 -0.44 4.05 3.95
C VAL A 121 -1.90 3.93 4.36
N SER A 122 -2.54 2.80 4.07
CA SER A 122 -3.94 2.55 4.44
C SER A 122 -4.15 2.62 5.97
N THR A 123 -3.27 2.01 6.77
CA THR A 123 -3.35 2.05 8.23
C THR A 123 -3.07 3.45 8.80
N TYR A 124 -2.14 4.19 8.21
CA TYR A 124 -1.85 5.56 8.61
C TYR A 124 -3.06 6.47 8.40
N LEU A 125 -3.70 6.40 7.24
CA LEU A 125 -4.90 7.19 6.92
C LEU A 125 -6.06 6.88 7.87
N THR A 126 -6.17 5.63 8.34
CA THR A 126 -7.17 5.24 9.33
C THR A 126 -6.89 5.88 10.69
N SER A 127 -5.64 5.90 11.13
CA SER A 127 -5.26 6.42 12.45
C SER A 127 -5.35 7.95 12.56
N THR A 128 -5.23 8.66 11.43
CA THR A 128 -5.19 10.13 11.39
C THR A 128 -6.50 10.77 10.92
N GLN A 129 -7.49 9.98 10.54
CA GLN A 129 -8.74 10.45 9.91
C GLN A 129 -8.49 11.36 8.68
N HIS A 130 -7.38 11.17 8.01
CA HIS A 130 -7.04 11.93 6.80
C HIS A 130 -7.91 11.45 5.64
N ASP A 131 -8.67 12.37 5.08
CA ASP A 131 -9.46 12.17 3.88
C ASP A 131 -8.60 12.40 2.64
N LEU A 132 -8.44 11.36 1.81
CA LEU A 132 -7.75 11.46 0.52
C LEU A 132 -8.64 11.99 -0.60
N SER A 133 -9.95 12.19 -0.37
CA SER A 133 -10.91 12.61 -1.40
C SER A 133 -10.65 14.01 -1.96
N ARG A 134 -9.72 14.77 -1.39
CA ARG A 134 -9.37 16.13 -1.84
C ARG A 134 -8.21 16.20 -2.82
N ARG A 135 -7.67 15.10 -3.30
CA ARG A 135 -6.68 15.15 -4.39
C ARG A 135 -7.40 14.91 -5.70
N GLU A 136 -7.50 15.98 -6.50
CA GLU A 136 -7.75 15.88 -7.92
C GLU A 136 -6.78 14.83 -8.50
N PRO A 137 -7.26 13.85 -9.27
CA PRO A 137 -6.37 12.94 -9.99
C PRO A 137 -5.50 13.81 -10.89
N SER A 138 -4.20 13.87 -10.63
CA SER A 138 -3.32 14.55 -11.58
C SER A 138 -3.44 13.81 -12.91
N ASP A 139 -3.64 14.55 -14.00
CA ASP A 139 -3.78 14.03 -15.38
C ASP A 139 -2.62 13.08 -15.80
N GLN A 140 -1.53 13.08 -15.05
CA GLN A 140 -0.40 12.19 -15.22
C GLN A 140 -0.73 10.69 -15.05
N TRP A 141 -1.71 10.32 -14.21
CA TRP A 141 -2.09 8.92 -14.02
C TRP A 141 -3.02 8.40 -15.11
N ARG A 142 -3.84 9.27 -15.68
CA ARG A 142 -4.74 8.91 -16.81
C ARG A 142 -3.95 8.57 -18.06
N SER A 143 -2.88 9.32 -18.34
CA SER A 143 -2.02 9.08 -19.49
C SER A 143 -1.17 7.79 -19.34
N ALA A 144 -0.84 7.39 -18.11
CA ALA A 144 -0.10 6.16 -17.84
C ALA A 144 -0.96 4.89 -17.99
N LEU A 145 -2.28 4.99 -17.84
CA LEU A 145 -3.24 3.90 -18.00
C LEU A 145 -3.81 3.78 -19.41
N GLY A 146 -3.41 4.65 -20.35
CA GLY A 146 -3.81 4.57 -21.77
C GLY A 146 -5.28 4.90 -22.01
N GLU A 147 -5.94 5.62 -21.13
CA GLU A 147 -7.28 6.15 -21.38
C GLU A 147 -7.19 7.42 -22.25
N PRO A 148 -8.07 7.56 -23.26
CA PRO A 148 -8.06 8.70 -24.21
C PRO A 148 -8.45 10.03 -23.56
#